data_5253f8484ba158a6919ded11645d8c3b
#
_entry.id   5253f8484ba158a6919ded11645d8c3b
#
_cell.length_a   1.000
_cell.length_b   1.000
_cell.length_c   1.000
_cell.angle_alpha   90.00
_cell.angle_beta   90.00
_cell.angle_gamma   90.00
#
_symmetry.space_group_name_H-M   'P 1'
#
loop_
_entity.id
_entity.type
_entity.pdbx_description
1 polymer ?
#
loop_
_entity_poly.entity_id
_entity_poly.type
_entity_poly.pdbx_seq_one_letter_code
_entity_poly.pdbx_strand_id
1 'polypeptide(L)'
;MIPTHYFLILSAVLFTIGVCGVLTRKNGITIFMCIELMVNAVNLTFVAYARQFHQIHGLIFVFFVMAIAAAEAAVGLAIFLSLFHHRETIDVDEANLMRW
;
A
#
# COMPACT_ATOMS: atom_id res chain seq x y z
N MET A 1 8.76 4.17 27.59
CA MET A 1 8.51 3.38 26.39
C MET A 1 7.12 3.69 25.84
N ILE A 2 6.98 3.78 24.53
CA ILE A 2 5.71 4.16 23.92
C ILE A 2 4.74 2.98 23.97
N PRO A 3 3.51 3.19 24.48
CA PRO A 3 2.52 2.09 24.49
C PRO A 3 2.16 1.61 23.09
N THR A 4 1.87 0.32 22.96
CA THR A 4 1.54 -0.30 21.67
C THR A 4 0.31 0.33 21.03
N HIS A 5 -0.69 0.72 21.82
CA HIS A 5 -1.92 1.27 21.26
C HIS A 5 -1.70 2.58 20.50
N TYR A 6 -0.64 3.33 20.78
CA TYR A 6 -0.32 4.53 19.99
C TYR A 6 0.02 4.14 18.55
N PHE A 7 0.79 3.06 18.38
CA PHE A 7 1.12 2.59 17.04
C PHE A 7 -0.10 2.02 16.31
N LEU A 8 -1.00 1.39 17.05
CA LEU A 8 -2.23 0.87 16.45
C LEU A 8 -3.15 1.99 15.99
N ILE A 9 -3.23 3.07 16.75
CA ILE A 9 -4.02 4.25 16.36
C ILE A 9 -3.41 4.87 15.10
N LEU A 10 -2.09 5.03 15.05
CA LEU A 10 -1.42 5.56 13.88
C LEU A 10 -1.68 4.67 12.65
N SER A 11 -1.58 3.36 12.84
CA SER A 11 -1.87 2.40 11.77
C SER A 11 -3.29 2.56 11.24
N ALA A 12 -4.26 2.68 12.13
CA ALA A 12 -5.66 2.86 11.75
C ALA A 12 -5.87 4.15 10.96
N VAL A 13 -5.22 5.24 11.39
CA VAL A 13 -5.30 6.53 10.69
C VAL A 13 -4.71 6.42 9.30
N LEU A 14 -3.53 5.83 9.17
CA LEU A 14 -2.86 5.68 7.88
C LEU A 14 -3.67 4.80 6.94
N PHE A 15 -4.22 3.71 7.44
CA PHE A 15 -5.06 2.82 6.63
C PHE A 15 -6.30 3.55 6.13
N THR A 16 -6.94 4.31 7.00
CA THR A 16 -8.14 5.08 6.63
C THR A 16 -7.82 6.12 5.56
N ILE A 17 -6.69 6.82 5.68
CA ILE A 17 -6.25 7.77 4.67
C ILE A 17 -6.06 7.06 3.33
N GLY A 18 -5.44 5.89 3.34
CA GLY A 18 -5.25 5.10 2.13
C GLY A 18 -6.55 4.70 1.49
N VAL A 19 -7.51 4.24 2.29
CA VAL A 19 -8.84 3.85 1.78
C VAL A 19 -9.54 5.04 1.15
N CYS A 20 -9.52 6.20 1.81
CA CYS A 20 -10.14 7.40 1.26
C CYS A 20 -9.51 7.79 -0.07
N GLY A 21 -8.20 7.67 -0.18
CA GLY A 21 -7.49 7.96 -1.43
C GLY A 21 -7.90 7.02 -2.54
N VAL A 22 -7.98 5.72 -2.25
CA VAL A 22 -8.38 4.72 -3.25
C VAL A 22 -9.79 5.01 -3.77
N LEU A 23 -10.70 5.39 -2.88
CA LEU A 23 -12.10 5.57 -3.24
C LEU A 23 -12.36 6.89 -3.96
N THR A 24 -11.49 7.90 -3.80
CA THR A 24 -11.77 9.25 -4.30
C THR A 24 -10.91 9.66 -5.49
N ARG A 25 -9.78 8.99 -5.73
CA ARG A 25 -8.85 9.42 -6.77
C ARG A 25 -9.00 8.57 -8.03
N LYS A 26 -8.71 9.20 -9.18
CA LYS A 26 -8.78 8.54 -10.48
C LYS A 26 -7.40 8.24 -11.05
N ASN A 27 -6.39 8.98 -10.62
CA ASN A 27 -5.03 8.81 -11.10
C ASN A 27 -4.50 7.47 -10.62
N GLY A 28 -4.09 6.62 -11.55
CA GLY A 28 -3.66 5.25 -11.23
C GLY A 28 -2.45 5.21 -10.30
N ILE A 29 -1.49 6.10 -10.48
CA ILE A 29 -0.31 6.16 -9.62
C ILE A 29 -0.72 6.56 -8.20
N THR A 30 -1.62 7.52 -8.07
CA THR A 30 -2.10 7.95 -6.76
C THR A 30 -2.85 6.82 -6.05
N ILE A 31 -3.70 6.10 -6.78
CA ILE A 31 -4.40 4.93 -6.22
C ILE A 31 -3.39 3.88 -5.76
N PHE A 32 -2.38 3.62 -6.57
CA PHE A 32 -1.34 2.66 -6.23
C PHE A 32 -0.60 3.07 -4.96
N MET A 33 -0.24 4.35 -4.86
CA MET A 33 0.43 4.87 -3.67
C MET A 33 -0.44 4.74 -2.42
N CYS A 34 -1.75 4.94 -2.56
CA CYS A 34 -2.70 4.78 -1.45
C CYS A 34 -2.78 3.33 -1.00
N ILE A 35 -2.74 2.38 -1.93
CA ILE A 35 -2.71 0.95 -1.59
C ILE A 35 -1.40 0.62 -0.85
N GLU A 36 -0.27 1.18 -1.30
CA GLU A 36 1.00 0.98 -0.60
C GLU A 36 0.96 1.55 0.81
N LEU A 37 0.30 2.69 1.00
CA LEU A 37 0.12 3.26 2.33
C LEU A 37 -0.70 2.32 3.21
N MET A 38 -1.75 1.69 2.67
CA MET A 38 -2.54 0.71 3.39
C MET A 38 -1.72 -0.51 3.80
N VAL A 39 -0.87 -1.01 2.90
CA VAL A 39 0.03 -2.14 3.20
C VAL A 39 1.00 -1.76 4.31
N ASN A 40 1.57 -0.57 4.26
CA ASN A 40 2.49 -0.10 5.30
C ASN A 40 1.78 0.04 6.65
N ALA A 41 0.52 0.47 6.65
CA ALA A 41 -0.27 0.56 7.87
C ALA A 41 -0.46 -0.82 8.51
N VAL A 42 -0.76 -1.83 7.70
CA VAL A 42 -0.89 -3.21 8.19
C VAL A 42 0.44 -3.71 8.73
N ASN A 43 1.55 -3.43 8.04
CA ASN A 43 2.88 -3.81 8.52
C ASN A 43 3.20 -3.15 9.85
N LEU A 44 2.83 -1.90 10.04
CA LEU A 44 3.03 -1.22 11.31
C LEU A 44 2.27 -1.93 12.43
N THR A 45 1.08 -2.42 12.16
CA THR A 45 0.31 -3.21 13.12
C THR A 45 1.05 -4.48 13.51
N PHE A 46 1.58 -5.22 12.52
CA PHE A 46 2.35 -6.44 12.80
C PHE A 46 3.59 -6.15 13.63
N VAL A 47 4.33 -5.10 13.32
CA VAL A 47 5.51 -4.72 14.07
C VAL A 47 5.14 -4.35 15.51
N ALA A 48 4.05 -3.60 15.68
CA ALA A 48 3.61 -3.20 17.01
C ALA A 48 3.27 -4.41 17.89
N TYR A 49 2.56 -5.38 17.33
CA TYR A 49 2.23 -6.60 18.08
C TYR A 49 3.43 -7.49 18.28
N ALA A 50 4.34 -7.60 17.31
CA ALA A 50 5.57 -8.37 17.47
C ALA A 50 6.39 -7.81 18.65
N ARG A 51 6.46 -6.49 18.75
CA ARG A 51 7.15 -5.83 19.86
C ARG A 51 6.46 -6.11 21.19
N GLN A 52 5.13 -6.02 21.22
CA GLN A 52 4.35 -6.24 22.44
C GLN A 52 4.52 -7.64 22.96
N PHE A 53 4.51 -8.64 22.07
CA PHE A 53 4.56 -10.05 22.45
C PHE A 53 5.97 -10.63 22.42
N HIS A 54 6.97 -9.80 22.10
CA HIS A 54 8.37 -10.24 22.01
C HIS A 54 8.54 -11.41 21.03
N GLN A 55 7.84 -11.34 19.89
CA GLN A 55 7.85 -12.38 18.86
C GLN A 55 8.60 -11.93 17.63
N ILE A 56 9.70 -12.61 17.32
CA ILE A 56 10.46 -12.30 16.12
C ILE A 56 9.76 -12.74 14.84
N HIS A 57 8.83 -13.69 14.95
CA HIS A 57 8.10 -14.20 13.77
C HIS A 57 7.32 -13.09 13.09
N GLY A 58 6.72 -12.18 13.84
CA GLY A 58 6.01 -11.04 13.27
C GLY A 58 6.91 -10.13 12.47
N LEU A 59 8.15 -9.92 12.92
CA LEU A 59 9.12 -9.10 12.21
C LEU A 59 9.58 -9.77 10.93
N ILE A 60 9.78 -11.09 10.96
CA ILE A 60 10.15 -11.86 9.77
C ILE A 60 9.02 -11.79 8.75
N PHE A 61 7.78 -11.95 9.19
CA PHE A 61 6.62 -11.83 8.32
C PHE A 61 6.56 -10.46 7.64
N VAL A 62 6.78 -9.39 8.40
CA VAL A 62 6.80 -8.02 7.86
C VAL A 62 7.90 -7.87 6.81
N PHE A 63 9.07 -8.44 7.06
CA PHE A 63 10.17 -8.40 6.10
C PHE A 63 9.74 -9.00 4.76
N PHE A 64 9.10 -10.17 4.78
CA PHE A 64 8.62 -10.80 3.55
C PHE A 64 7.54 -9.98 2.86
N VAL A 65 6.61 -9.40 3.64
CA VAL A 65 5.56 -8.55 3.06
C VAL A 65 6.17 -7.32 2.40
N MET A 66 7.19 -6.72 3.01
CA MET A 66 7.88 -5.59 2.41
C MET A 66 8.59 -5.96 1.11
N ALA A 67 9.19 -7.14 1.05
CA ALA A 67 9.82 -7.64 -0.18
C ALA A 67 8.78 -7.82 -1.29
N ILE A 68 7.63 -8.39 -0.96
CA ILE A 68 6.53 -8.58 -1.90
C ILE A 68 6.01 -7.21 -2.36
N ALA A 69 5.83 -6.28 -1.43
CA ALA A 69 5.35 -4.93 -1.75
C ALA A 69 6.32 -4.22 -2.69
N ALA A 70 7.63 -4.38 -2.48
CA ALA A 70 8.62 -3.79 -3.37
C ALA A 70 8.53 -4.37 -4.78
N ALA A 71 8.33 -5.69 -4.89
CA ALA A 71 8.16 -6.34 -6.19
C ALA A 71 6.87 -5.86 -6.87
N GLU A 72 5.79 -5.75 -6.12
CA GLU A 72 4.52 -5.23 -6.64
C GLU A 72 4.66 -3.78 -7.10
N ALA A 73 5.40 -2.97 -6.36
CA ALA A 73 5.65 -1.57 -6.73
C ALA A 73 6.39 -1.50 -8.07
N ALA A 74 7.41 -2.32 -8.25
CA ALA A 74 8.17 -2.36 -9.50
C ALA A 74 7.27 -2.74 -10.68
N VAL A 75 6.49 -3.80 -10.52
CA VAL A 75 5.58 -4.28 -11.57
C VAL A 75 4.47 -3.25 -11.83
N GLY A 76 3.88 -2.71 -10.77
CA GLY A 76 2.80 -1.73 -10.89
C GLY A 76 3.25 -0.46 -11.60
N LEU A 77 4.42 0.06 -11.24
CA LEU A 77 4.97 1.24 -11.92
C LEU A 77 5.27 0.95 -13.39
N ALA A 78 5.79 -0.25 -13.68
CA ALA A 78 6.04 -0.64 -15.07
C ALA A 78 4.74 -0.66 -15.88
N ILE A 79 3.66 -1.17 -15.30
CA ILE A 79 2.35 -1.20 -15.94
C ILE A 79 1.85 0.22 -16.20
N PHE A 80 1.93 1.11 -15.21
CA PHE A 80 1.45 2.48 -15.37
C PHE A 80 2.28 3.26 -16.39
N LEU A 81 3.59 3.04 -16.41
CA LEU A 81 4.44 3.70 -17.40
C LEU A 81 4.11 3.22 -18.82
N SER A 82 3.88 1.92 -18.96
CA SER A 82 3.49 1.36 -20.25
C SER A 82 2.13 1.90 -20.70
N LEU A 83 1.18 1.96 -19.78
CA LEU A 83 -0.16 2.49 -20.08
C LEU A 83 -0.07 3.96 -20.50
N PHE A 84 0.68 4.77 -19.75
CA PHE A 84 0.86 6.18 -20.08
C PHE A 84 1.52 6.36 -21.45
N HIS A 85 2.51 5.52 -21.74
CA HIS A 85 3.20 5.60 -23.02
C HIS A 85 2.25 5.38 -24.21
N HIS A 86 1.29 4.46 -24.05
CA HIS A 86 0.35 4.13 -25.12
C HIS A 86 -0.87 5.03 -25.16
N ARG A 87 -1.35 5.48 -24.00
CA ARG A 87 -2.61 6.22 -23.89
C ARG A 87 -2.43 7.68 -23.49
N GLU A 88 -1.24 8.05 -23.05
CA GLU A 88 -0.96 9.39 -22.52
C GLU A 88 -1.86 9.75 -21.34
N THR A 89 -2.33 8.72 -20.61
CA THR A 89 -3.16 8.91 -19.41
C THR A 89 -2.90 7.79 -18.42
N ILE A 90 -2.99 8.13 -17.12
CA ILE A 90 -2.89 7.16 -16.05
C ILE A 90 -4.19 7.10 -15.24
N ASP A 91 -5.24 7.75 -15.73
CA ASP A 91 -6.56 7.65 -15.11
C ASP A 91 -7.17 6.28 -15.41
N VAL A 92 -7.56 5.58 -14.36
CA VAL A 92 -8.12 4.24 -14.50
C VAL A 92 -9.46 4.25 -15.23
N ASP A 93 -10.21 5.36 -15.14
CA ASP A 93 -11.48 5.48 -15.84
C ASP A 93 -11.31 5.52 -17.36
N GLU A 94 -10.14 5.93 -17.85
CA GLU A 94 -9.84 6.00 -19.27
C GLU A 94 -9.12 4.75 -19.76
N ALA A 95 -8.62 3.91 -18.87
CA ALA A 95 -7.85 2.72 -19.20
C ALA A 95 -8.76 1.52 -19.33
N ASN A 96 -9.70 1.59 -20.27
CA ASN A 96 -10.72 0.54 -20.44
C ASN A 96 -10.58 -0.21 -21.75
N LEU A 97 -9.36 -0.35 -22.25
CA LEU A 97 -9.10 -1.10 -23.50
C LEU A 97 -9.58 -2.55 -23.42
N MET A 98 -9.56 -3.13 -22.22
CA MET A 98 -9.97 -4.53 -22.04
C MET A 98 -11.46 -4.73 -22.20
N ARG A 99 -12.22 -3.65 -22.26
CA ARG A 99 -13.68 -3.73 -22.46
C ARG A 99 -14.07 -3.93 -23.91
N TRP A 100 -13.17 -3.59 -24.81
CA TRP A 100 -13.41 -3.61 -26.26
C TRP A 100 -12.49 -4.65 -26.92
#